data_916a3980f75cabdf1636b501f6d310d9
#
_entry.id   916a3980f75cabdf1636b501f6d310d9
#
_cell.length_a   1.000
_cell.length_b   1.000
_cell.length_c   1.000
_cell.angle_alpha   90.00
_cell.angle_beta   90.00
_cell.angle_gamma   90.00
#
_symmetry.space_group_name_H-M   'P 1'
#
loop_
_entity.id
_entity.type
_entity.pdbx_description
1 polymer ?
#
loop_
_entity_poly.entity_id
_entity_poly.type
_entity_poly.pdbx_seq_one_letter_code
_entity_poly.pdbx_strand_id
1 'polypeptide(L)'
;MTSKFSEQLLEHRLSLTTLVQDLNADGCLADADLVRISLSSRLKVHPLVYLAEQQLPDQTAPGNFLTIERLLRWLGTRTGQDFYRIDPLKINVTAVADVMSRAFAERHRILAVEVNNHEVVIASAEPHIRSWESNLEHVLRKPIRRV
;
A
#
# COMPACT_ATOMS: atom_id res chain seq x y z
N MET A 1 19.39 19.71 3.34
CA MET A 1 19.64 19.23 1.96
C MET A 1 19.96 17.74 1.88
N THR A 2 20.22 17.10 2.97
CA THR A 2 20.43 15.65 3.04
C THR A 2 19.12 14.83 3.05
N SER A 3 17.95 15.50 3.23
CA SER A 3 16.68 14.80 3.39
C SER A 3 16.17 14.11 2.12
N LYS A 4 16.26 14.76 0.96
CA LYS A 4 15.77 14.17 -0.31
C LYS A 4 16.61 12.97 -0.76
N PHE A 5 17.90 13.02 -0.51
CA PHE A 5 18.79 11.91 -0.85
C PHE A 5 18.60 10.73 0.10
N SER A 6 18.38 11.03 1.39
CA SER A 6 18.07 10.01 2.40
C SER A 6 16.70 9.37 2.19
N GLU A 7 15.70 10.16 1.78
CA GLU A 7 14.37 9.65 1.45
C GLU A 7 14.39 8.74 0.23
N GLN A 8 15.15 9.08 -0.81
CA GLN A 8 15.30 8.22 -2.00
C GLN A 8 16.02 6.91 -1.70
N LEU A 9 17.00 6.93 -0.80
CA LEU A 9 17.69 5.72 -0.37
C LEU A 9 16.82 4.80 0.51
N LEU A 10 15.79 5.35 1.14
CA LEU A 10 14.83 4.60 1.97
C LEU A 10 13.62 4.08 1.19
N GLU A 11 13.46 4.52 -0.07
CA GLU A 11 12.39 3.99 -0.90
C GLU A 11 12.63 2.53 -1.25
N HIS A 12 11.63 1.70 -0.94
CA HIS A 12 11.69 0.27 -1.23
C HIS A 12 10.27 -0.28 -1.39
N ARG A 13 10.15 -1.36 -2.13
CA ARG A 13 8.91 -2.10 -2.23
C ARG A 13 8.68 -2.91 -0.95
N LEU A 14 7.42 -3.15 -0.65
CA LEU A 14 7.04 -4.06 0.43
C LEU A 14 7.61 -5.46 0.14
N SER A 15 8.29 -6.03 1.13
CA SER A 15 8.82 -7.39 1.03
C SER A 15 8.09 -8.31 2.00
N LEU A 16 7.86 -9.55 1.58
CA LEU A 16 7.18 -10.55 2.42
C LEU A 16 7.92 -10.77 3.74
N THR A 17 9.24 -10.88 3.69
CA THR A 17 10.07 -11.10 4.88
C THR A 17 9.90 -9.98 5.90
N THR A 18 9.98 -8.73 5.47
CA THR A 18 9.83 -7.57 6.37
C THR A 18 8.40 -7.48 6.92
N LEU A 19 7.40 -7.70 6.08
CA LEU A 19 6.00 -7.68 6.52
C LEU A 19 5.71 -8.74 7.58
N VAL A 20 6.21 -9.94 7.40
CA VAL A 20 6.05 -11.03 8.37
C VAL A 20 6.71 -10.69 9.69
N GLN A 21 7.93 -10.15 9.66
CA GLN A 21 8.65 -9.73 10.86
C GLN A 21 7.90 -8.60 11.59
N ASP A 22 7.41 -7.63 10.86
CA ASP A 22 6.68 -6.49 11.42
C ASP A 22 5.33 -6.89 12.01
N LEU A 23 4.59 -7.78 11.35
CA LEU A 23 3.34 -8.34 11.88
C LEU A 23 3.56 -9.11 13.17
N ASN A 24 4.63 -9.88 13.23
CA ASN A 24 5.01 -10.61 14.45
C ASN A 24 5.41 -9.63 15.56
N ALA A 25 6.22 -8.62 15.26
CA ALA A 25 6.64 -7.60 16.22
C ALA A 25 5.45 -6.80 16.79
N ASP A 26 4.43 -6.54 15.97
CA ASP A 26 3.21 -5.84 16.38
C ASP A 26 2.19 -6.76 17.08
N GLY A 27 2.52 -8.03 17.27
CA GLY A 27 1.65 -8.99 17.96
C GLY A 27 0.47 -9.48 17.14
N CYS A 28 0.45 -9.26 15.83
CA CYS A 28 -0.62 -9.72 14.93
C CYS A 28 -0.44 -11.17 14.48
N LEU A 29 0.80 -11.64 14.40
CA LEU A 29 1.17 -12.95 13.88
C LEU A 29 1.93 -13.73 14.93
N ALA A 30 1.49 -14.97 15.20
CA ALA A 30 2.14 -15.85 16.16
C ALA A 30 3.44 -16.44 15.59
N ASP A 31 4.41 -16.71 16.47
CA ASP A 31 5.68 -17.35 16.09
C ASP A 31 5.48 -18.70 15.39
N ALA A 32 4.50 -19.47 15.84
CA ALA A 32 4.18 -20.77 15.25
C ALA A 32 3.71 -20.66 13.79
N ASP A 33 3.08 -19.53 13.41
CA ASP A 33 2.62 -19.30 12.04
C ASP A 33 3.74 -18.85 11.12
N LEU A 34 4.84 -18.32 11.65
CA LEU A 34 6.00 -17.93 10.85
C LEU A 34 6.60 -19.09 10.04
N VAL A 35 6.61 -20.28 10.62
CA VAL A 35 7.14 -21.48 9.95
C VAL A 35 6.23 -22.00 8.83
N ARG A 36 4.95 -21.63 8.86
CA ARG A 36 3.97 -22.01 7.84
C ARG A 36 4.03 -21.18 6.58
N ILE A 37 4.71 -20.02 6.65
CA ILE A 37 4.78 -19.07 5.54
C ILE A 37 6.02 -19.37 4.71
N SER A 38 5.81 -19.64 3.42
CA SER A 38 6.91 -19.80 2.48
C SER A 38 7.43 -18.43 2.05
N LEU A 39 8.65 -18.09 2.46
CA LEU A 39 9.30 -16.82 2.12
C LEU A 39 9.92 -16.89 0.71
N SER A 40 9.07 -17.05 -0.30
CA SER A 40 9.52 -17.08 -1.69
C SER A 40 9.80 -15.66 -2.18
N SER A 41 10.96 -15.46 -2.81
CA SER A 41 11.31 -14.19 -3.46
C SER A 41 10.58 -13.98 -4.81
N ARG A 42 9.84 -14.99 -5.29
CA ARG A 42 9.17 -14.98 -6.60
C ARG A 42 7.66 -14.88 -6.49
N LEU A 43 7.16 -14.01 -5.63
CA LEU A 43 5.73 -13.78 -5.55
C LEU A 43 5.23 -13.11 -6.84
N LYS A 44 4.15 -13.64 -7.42
CA LYS A 44 3.47 -13.07 -8.58
C LYS A 44 2.39 -12.07 -8.18
N VAL A 45 2.02 -12.03 -6.90
CA VAL A 45 1.01 -11.14 -6.33
C VAL A 45 1.64 -10.24 -5.28
N HIS A 46 0.91 -9.19 -4.91
CA HIS A 46 1.34 -8.32 -3.82
C HIS A 46 1.52 -9.14 -2.53
N PRO A 47 2.58 -8.89 -1.74
CA PRO A 47 2.85 -9.66 -0.52
C PRO A 47 1.69 -9.72 0.47
N LEU A 48 0.92 -8.64 0.62
CA LEU A 48 -0.26 -8.65 1.49
C LEU A 48 -1.37 -9.56 0.97
N VAL A 49 -1.56 -9.64 -0.34
CA VAL A 49 -2.53 -10.55 -0.95
C VAL A 49 -2.12 -12.00 -0.67
N TYR A 50 -0.84 -12.31 -0.84
CA TYR A 50 -0.30 -13.63 -0.51
C TYR A 50 -0.55 -14.01 0.95
N LEU A 51 -0.27 -13.09 1.89
CA LEU A 51 -0.50 -13.33 3.32
C LEU A 51 -1.98 -13.54 3.64
N ALA A 52 -2.87 -12.77 3.02
CA ALA A 52 -4.31 -12.91 3.22
C ALA A 52 -4.81 -14.29 2.76
N GLU A 53 -4.25 -14.83 1.68
CA GLU A 53 -4.60 -16.15 1.15
C GLU A 53 -4.17 -17.31 2.07
N GLN A 54 -3.22 -17.08 2.97
CA GLN A 54 -2.74 -18.12 3.91
C GLN A 54 -3.72 -18.38 5.05
N GLN A 55 -4.75 -17.55 5.24
CA GLN A 55 -5.74 -17.68 6.31
C GLN A 55 -5.11 -17.79 7.70
N LEU A 56 -4.18 -16.89 7.99
CA LEU A 56 -3.47 -16.86 9.26
C LEU A 56 -4.36 -16.29 10.37
N PRO A 57 -4.37 -16.88 11.57
CA PRO A 57 -5.10 -16.31 12.71
C PRO A 57 -4.56 -14.93 13.09
N ASP A 58 -5.47 -13.99 13.36
CA ASP A 58 -5.12 -12.68 13.89
C ASP A 58 -4.98 -12.77 15.42
N GLN A 59 -3.76 -12.63 15.91
CA GLN A 59 -3.48 -12.72 17.35
C GLN A 59 -4.06 -11.57 18.15
N THR A 60 -4.43 -10.47 17.51
CA THR A 60 -5.07 -9.32 18.17
C THR A 60 -6.59 -9.46 18.28
N ALA A 61 -7.19 -10.38 17.53
CA ALA A 61 -8.64 -10.60 17.49
C ALA A 61 -8.93 -12.11 17.42
N PRO A 62 -8.94 -12.83 18.56
CA PRO A 62 -9.19 -14.27 18.60
C PRO A 62 -10.45 -14.68 17.82
N GLY A 63 -10.33 -15.73 17.01
CA GLY A 63 -11.42 -16.22 16.16
C GLY A 63 -11.49 -15.56 14.78
N ASN A 64 -10.70 -14.52 14.52
CA ASN A 64 -10.61 -13.85 13.23
C ASN A 64 -9.31 -14.21 12.52
N PHE A 65 -9.32 -14.01 11.19
CA PHE A 65 -8.13 -14.20 10.35
C PHE A 65 -7.55 -12.86 9.91
N LEU A 66 -6.27 -12.87 9.49
CA LEU A 66 -5.62 -11.75 8.84
C LEU A 66 -6.11 -11.65 7.40
N THR A 67 -7.27 -11.02 7.22
CA THR A 67 -7.86 -10.75 5.91
C THR A 67 -7.08 -9.64 5.21
N ILE A 68 -7.29 -9.47 3.90
CA ILE A 68 -6.66 -8.37 3.16
C ILE A 68 -7.04 -7.01 3.74
N GLU A 69 -8.28 -6.80 4.12
CA GLU A 69 -8.71 -5.55 4.77
C GLU A 69 -8.00 -5.32 6.10
N ARG A 70 -7.89 -6.34 6.94
CA ARG A 70 -7.18 -6.25 8.22
C ARG A 70 -5.70 -5.91 8.03
N LEU A 71 -5.06 -6.55 7.06
CA LEU A 71 -3.66 -6.29 6.73
C LEU A 71 -3.44 -4.88 6.18
N LEU A 72 -4.34 -4.39 5.34
CA LEU A 72 -4.28 -3.03 4.81
C LEU A 72 -4.48 -1.98 5.90
N ARG A 73 -5.38 -2.21 6.85
CA ARG A 73 -5.57 -1.32 7.99
C ARG A 73 -4.34 -1.29 8.89
N TRP A 74 -3.76 -2.45 9.14
CA TRP A 74 -2.50 -2.55 9.89
C TRP A 74 -1.37 -1.78 9.19
N LEU A 75 -1.21 -1.99 7.89
CA LEU A 75 -0.17 -1.29 7.11
C LEU A 75 -0.38 0.22 7.12
N GLY A 76 -1.61 0.66 6.97
CA GLY A 76 -1.96 2.08 7.03
C GLY A 76 -1.59 2.72 8.37
N THR A 77 -1.90 2.05 9.47
CA THR A 77 -1.53 2.50 10.82
C THR A 77 -0.01 2.58 10.98
N ARG A 78 0.70 1.55 10.51
CA ARG A 78 2.16 1.49 10.64
C ARG A 78 2.90 2.52 9.78
N THR A 79 2.40 2.81 8.59
CA THR A 79 3.03 3.72 7.63
C THR A 79 2.49 5.15 7.67
N GLY A 80 1.41 5.39 8.40
CA GLY A 80 0.73 6.68 8.43
C GLY A 80 -0.08 6.98 7.17
N GLN A 81 -0.34 5.98 6.32
CA GLN A 81 -1.14 6.10 5.11
C GLN A 81 -2.56 5.60 5.40
N ASP A 82 -3.57 6.45 5.18
CA ASP A 82 -4.96 6.10 5.48
C ASP A 82 -5.43 4.90 4.65
N PHE A 83 -6.19 4.02 5.29
CA PHE A 83 -6.89 2.96 4.58
C PHE A 83 -8.02 3.57 3.74
N TYR A 84 -8.11 3.16 2.48
CA TYR A 84 -9.14 3.62 1.56
C TYR A 84 -9.79 2.41 0.87
N ARG A 85 -11.11 2.31 1.01
CA ARG A 85 -11.88 1.27 0.31
C ARG A 85 -12.28 1.80 -1.05
N ILE A 86 -11.72 1.23 -2.10
CA ILE A 86 -12.03 1.61 -3.48
C ILE A 86 -13.41 1.05 -3.85
N ASP A 87 -14.33 1.93 -4.23
CA ASP A 87 -15.61 1.55 -4.81
C ASP A 87 -15.57 1.87 -6.32
N PRO A 88 -15.45 0.83 -7.17
CA PRO A 88 -15.34 1.04 -8.61
C PRO A 88 -16.52 1.80 -9.24
N LEU A 89 -17.69 1.73 -8.61
CA LEU A 89 -18.89 2.41 -9.10
C LEU A 89 -18.87 3.92 -8.84
N LYS A 90 -18.05 4.37 -7.89
CA LYS A 90 -17.92 5.79 -7.53
C LYS A 90 -16.76 6.48 -8.22
N ILE A 91 -15.90 5.74 -8.93
CA ILE A 91 -14.76 6.32 -9.63
C ILE A 91 -15.24 6.98 -10.92
N ASN A 92 -14.90 8.28 -11.08
CA ASN A 92 -15.06 8.97 -12.35
C ASN A 92 -13.90 8.58 -13.27
N VAL A 93 -14.14 7.63 -14.14
CA VAL A 93 -13.11 7.04 -15.03
C VAL A 93 -12.45 8.10 -15.92
N THR A 94 -13.21 9.05 -16.43
CA THR A 94 -12.69 10.13 -17.30
C THR A 94 -11.74 11.03 -16.52
N ALA A 95 -12.15 11.50 -15.34
CA ALA A 95 -11.33 12.36 -14.49
C ALA A 95 -10.05 11.65 -14.03
N VAL A 96 -10.14 10.38 -13.68
CA VAL A 96 -8.99 9.55 -13.28
C VAL A 96 -8.03 9.34 -14.44
N ALA A 97 -8.54 9.06 -15.65
CA ALA A 97 -7.72 8.87 -16.84
C ALA A 97 -6.91 10.12 -17.23
N ASP A 98 -7.44 11.30 -16.91
CA ASP A 98 -6.75 12.57 -17.19
C ASP A 98 -5.61 12.86 -16.21
N VAL A 99 -5.56 12.19 -15.06
CA VAL A 99 -4.51 12.39 -14.04
C VAL A 99 -3.19 11.77 -14.47
N MET A 100 -3.24 10.53 -14.95
CA MET A 100 -2.05 9.78 -15.31
C MET A 100 -2.35 8.71 -16.35
N SER A 101 -1.33 8.33 -17.12
CA SER A 101 -1.43 7.21 -18.04
C SER A 101 -1.51 5.87 -17.29
N ARG A 102 -2.07 4.86 -17.95
CA ARG A 102 -2.09 3.50 -17.41
C ARG A 102 -0.66 2.99 -17.14
N ALA A 103 0.27 3.26 -18.06
CA ALA A 103 1.66 2.84 -17.91
C ALA A 103 2.32 3.45 -16.67
N PHE A 104 2.07 4.73 -16.39
CA PHE A 104 2.56 5.40 -15.19
C PHE A 104 1.96 4.80 -13.92
N ALA A 105 0.64 4.58 -13.92
CA ALA A 105 -0.05 3.96 -12.78
C ALA A 105 0.47 2.56 -12.47
N GLU A 106 0.65 1.73 -13.48
CA GLU A 106 1.19 0.37 -13.33
C GLU A 106 2.64 0.38 -12.85
N ARG A 107 3.46 1.28 -13.42
CA ARG A 107 4.87 1.40 -13.04
C ARG A 107 5.06 1.74 -11.57
N HIS A 108 4.26 2.67 -11.06
CA HIS A 108 4.36 3.14 -9.68
C HIS A 108 3.39 2.45 -8.72
N ARG A 109 2.55 1.54 -9.22
CA ARG A 109 1.52 0.82 -8.45
C ARG A 109 0.60 1.76 -7.69
N ILE A 110 0.11 2.75 -8.40
CA ILE A 110 -0.80 3.78 -7.90
C ILE A 110 -2.04 3.87 -8.79
N LEU A 111 -3.11 4.42 -8.22
CA LEU A 111 -4.36 4.65 -8.92
C LEU A 111 -5.02 5.90 -8.36
N ALA A 112 -5.33 6.87 -9.23
CA ALA A 112 -6.18 7.98 -8.83
C ALA A 112 -7.60 7.47 -8.56
N VAL A 113 -8.13 7.75 -7.38
CA VAL A 113 -9.46 7.25 -6.96
C VAL A 113 -10.48 8.36 -6.79
N GLU A 114 -10.01 9.58 -6.57
CA GLU A 114 -10.87 10.75 -6.46
C GLU A 114 -10.16 11.99 -6.99
N VAL A 115 -10.85 12.77 -7.79
CA VAL A 115 -10.37 14.05 -8.32
C VAL A 115 -11.43 15.11 -8.04
N ASN A 116 -11.07 16.13 -7.27
CA ASN A 116 -11.96 17.25 -6.98
C ASN A 116 -11.22 18.59 -7.19
N ASN A 117 -11.89 19.71 -6.89
CA ASN A 117 -11.31 21.04 -7.11
C ASN A 117 -10.15 21.37 -6.16
N HIS A 118 -10.00 20.64 -5.07
CA HIS A 118 -9.04 20.94 -4.00
C HIS A 118 -7.87 19.98 -3.97
N GLU A 119 -8.08 18.71 -4.31
CA GLU A 119 -7.06 17.68 -4.20
C GLU A 119 -7.29 16.53 -5.18
N VAL A 120 -6.26 15.73 -5.36
CA VAL A 120 -6.32 14.44 -6.04
C VAL A 120 -6.00 13.36 -5.02
N VAL A 121 -6.89 12.38 -4.85
CA VAL A 121 -6.67 11.25 -3.97
C VAL A 121 -6.11 10.09 -4.78
N ILE A 122 -4.93 9.62 -4.39
CA ILE A 122 -4.23 8.54 -5.09
C ILE A 122 -3.99 7.38 -4.13
N ALA A 123 -4.53 6.21 -4.47
CA ALA A 123 -4.27 4.98 -3.75
C ALA A 123 -2.90 4.42 -4.17
N SER A 124 -2.09 4.03 -3.21
CA SER A 124 -0.77 3.44 -3.43
C SER A 124 -0.68 2.07 -2.79
N ALA A 125 -0.23 1.08 -3.56
CA ALA A 125 0.07 -0.26 -3.06
C ALA A 125 1.46 -0.36 -2.42
N GLU A 126 2.29 0.68 -2.56
CA GLU A 126 3.67 0.73 -2.07
C GLU A 126 3.89 2.01 -1.25
N PRO A 127 3.54 1.99 0.05
CA PRO A 127 3.55 3.20 0.88
C PRO A 127 4.93 3.81 1.09
N HIS A 128 6.00 3.04 0.87
CA HIS A 128 7.37 3.53 1.00
C HIS A 128 7.92 4.16 -0.28
N ILE A 129 7.18 4.09 -1.39
CA ILE A 129 7.58 4.71 -2.66
C ILE A 129 6.77 5.97 -2.87
N ARG A 130 7.44 7.13 -2.84
CA ARG A 130 6.81 8.46 -2.92
C ARG A 130 7.39 9.37 -3.99
N SER A 131 8.42 8.94 -4.72
CA SER A 131 9.12 9.76 -5.71
C SER A 131 8.23 10.28 -6.84
N TRP A 132 7.15 9.58 -7.15
CA TRP A 132 6.18 9.99 -8.17
C TRP A 132 5.31 11.20 -7.73
N GLU A 133 5.20 11.44 -6.43
CA GLU A 133 4.22 12.37 -5.85
C GLU A 133 4.52 13.82 -6.23
N SER A 134 5.76 14.28 -6.06
CA SER A 134 6.12 15.67 -6.35
C SER A 134 5.99 16.02 -7.85
N ASN A 135 6.32 15.10 -8.74
CA ASN A 135 6.17 15.29 -10.18
C ASN A 135 4.70 15.45 -10.57
N LEU A 136 3.82 14.60 -10.03
CA LEU A 136 2.39 14.70 -10.28
C LEU A 136 1.78 15.97 -9.70
N GLU A 137 2.14 16.37 -8.50
CA GLU A 137 1.67 17.64 -7.90
C GLU A 137 2.03 18.82 -8.78
N HIS A 138 3.25 18.85 -9.31
CA HIS A 138 3.71 19.90 -10.20
C HIS A 138 2.90 19.97 -11.51
N VAL A 139 2.66 18.80 -12.12
CA VAL A 139 1.90 18.69 -13.38
C VAL A 139 0.42 19.03 -13.19
N LEU A 140 -0.19 18.51 -12.13
CA LEU A 140 -1.63 18.67 -11.85
C LEU A 140 -1.96 20.00 -11.19
N ARG A 141 -0.99 20.65 -10.59
CA ARG A 141 -1.16 21.91 -9.81
C ARG A 141 -2.20 21.77 -8.70
N LYS A 142 -2.29 20.59 -8.13
CA LYS A 142 -3.17 20.27 -7.00
C LYS A 142 -2.41 19.43 -5.99
N PRO A 143 -2.70 19.58 -4.68
CA PRO A 143 -2.13 18.70 -3.68
C PRO A 143 -2.63 17.28 -3.87
N ILE A 144 -1.75 16.31 -3.56
CA ILE A 144 -2.05 14.90 -3.61
C ILE A 144 -2.25 14.39 -2.18
N ARG A 145 -3.39 13.73 -1.95
CA ARG A 145 -3.62 12.96 -0.74
C ARG A 145 -3.44 11.48 -1.05
N ARG A 146 -2.47 10.88 -0.43
CA ARG A 146 -2.14 9.47 -0.63
C ARG A 146 -2.90 8.59 0.38
N VAL A 147 -3.47 7.52 -0.11
CA VAL A 147 -4.22 6.55 0.70
C VAL A 147 -3.78 5.11 0.45
#